data_7229fab0d71be406c99f698950b51aee
#
_entry.id   7229fab0d71be406c99f698950b51aee
#
_cell.length_a   1.000
_cell.length_b   1.000
_cell.length_c   1.000
_cell.angle_alpha   90.00
_cell.angle_beta   90.00
_cell.angle_gamma   90.00
#
_symmetry.space_group_name_H-M   'P 1'
#
loop_
_entity.id
_entity.type
_entity.pdbx_description
1 polymer ?
#
loop_
_entity_poly.entity_id
_entity_poly.type
_entity_poly.pdbx_seq_one_letter_code
_entity_poly.pdbx_strand_id
1 'polypeptide(L)'
;FNPENRRRMQGLGEKEDTTLSSGKSLPFVVTISREYGSGGHHIGELLAQRLGVKFYDRELITLTAQQSGLGECTVQENEQTVNGRLLYDDPVQTAVFRAQSRVILDIAGRESCVIVGRLANFILKGRPRCLHVFVYADEAARLKRIISEYGIENNRAEALLKRTDQERREHCLHYAGCDWGDRYYYHLMLDSSMATDEQVAEAIYSVIHCLAAE
;
A
#
# COMPACT_ATOMS: atom_id res chain seq x y z
N PHE A 1 -7.66 -7.84 20.25
CA PHE A 1 -6.21 -8.00 20.04
C PHE A 1 -5.90 -9.50 20.07
N ASN A 2 -5.62 -10.10 18.92
CA ASN A 2 -5.27 -11.52 18.91
C ASN A 2 -3.74 -11.67 18.97
N PRO A 3 -3.17 -12.24 20.08
CA PRO A 3 -1.73 -12.40 20.26
C PRO A 3 -1.06 -13.28 19.20
N GLU A 4 -1.81 -14.18 18.56
CA GLU A 4 -1.28 -15.08 17.53
C GLU A 4 -0.95 -14.37 16.22
N ASN A 5 -1.71 -13.35 15.84
CA ASN A 5 -1.40 -12.55 14.65
C ASN A 5 -0.13 -11.71 14.86
N ARG A 6 0.13 -11.28 16.09
CA ARG A 6 1.38 -10.58 16.43
C ARG A 6 2.60 -11.48 16.25
N ARG A 7 2.51 -12.75 16.61
CA ARG A 7 3.59 -13.75 16.43
C ARG A 7 3.81 -14.12 14.95
N ARG A 8 2.75 -14.14 14.14
CA ARG A 8 2.86 -14.39 12.68
C ARG A 8 3.63 -13.28 11.96
N MET A 9 3.51 -12.03 12.40
CA MET A 9 4.22 -10.88 11.82
C MET A 9 5.63 -10.68 12.39
N GLN A 10 5.86 -11.02 13.67
CA GLN A 10 7.19 -10.96 14.27
C GLN A 10 8.20 -11.92 13.62
N GLY A 11 7.73 -13.07 13.13
CA GLY A 11 8.60 -14.01 12.40
C GLY A 11 9.05 -13.56 10.99
N LEU A 12 8.51 -12.46 10.47
CA LEU A 12 8.92 -11.88 9.18
C LEU A 12 9.94 -10.74 9.32
N GLY A 13 10.08 -10.17 10.52
CA GLY A 13 10.94 -9.01 10.78
C GLY A 13 12.18 -9.28 11.64
N GLU A 14 12.30 -10.46 12.25
CA GLU A 14 13.42 -10.79 13.13
C GLU A 14 14.47 -11.67 12.44
N LYS A 15 15.05 -11.18 11.33
CA LYS A 15 16.37 -11.69 10.88
C LYS A 15 17.13 -10.59 10.17
N GLU A 16 18.31 -10.34 10.79
CA GLU A 16 19.47 -9.68 10.23
C GLU A 16 19.47 -8.15 10.22
N ASP A 17 19.88 -7.65 11.37
CA ASP A 17 20.71 -6.45 11.46
C ASP A 17 22.03 -6.72 10.71
N THR A 18 21.93 -6.79 9.37
CA THR A 18 23.11 -6.87 8.53
C THR A 18 23.53 -5.44 8.24
N THR A 19 24.46 -4.94 9.04
CA THR A 19 25.29 -3.79 8.69
C THR A 19 25.79 -3.96 7.26
N LEU A 20 25.12 -3.28 6.31
CA LEU A 20 25.63 -3.13 4.97
C LEU A 20 26.92 -2.29 5.07
N SER A 21 28.05 -2.98 5.05
CA SER A 21 29.39 -2.39 4.95
C SER A 21 29.61 -1.84 3.55
N SER A 22 28.93 -0.77 3.22
CA SER A 22 29.29 0.17 2.17
C SER A 22 28.51 1.45 2.42
N GLY A 23 29.17 2.59 2.46
CA GLY A 23 28.62 3.92 2.82
C GLY A 23 27.54 4.47 1.90
N LYS A 24 26.62 3.65 1.44
CA LYS A 24 25.41 4.05 0.71
C LYS A 24 24.27 4.20 1.71
N SER A 25 23.67 5.37 1.77
CA SER A 25 22.46 5.61 2.54
C SER A 25 21.36 4.63 2.09
N LEU A 26 20.57 4.12 3.04
CA LEU A 26 19.42 3.25 2.74
C LEU A 26 18.48 3.92 1.73
N PRO A 27 17.88 3.14 0.80
CA PRO A 27 16.87 3.66 -0.10
C PRO A 27 15.70 4.32 0.67
N PHE A 28 15.16 5.39 0.12
CA PHE A 28 13.98 6.06 0.65
C PHE A 28 12.71 5.46 0.00
N VAL A 29 11.72 5.09 0.82
CA VAL A 29 10.49 4.48 0.33
C VAL A 29 9.28 5.29 0.77
N VAL A 30 8.35 5.54 -0.14
CA VAL A 30 7.02 6.07 0.18
C VAL A 30 5.98 4.98 -0.01
N THR A 31 5.16 4.73 1.00
CA THR A 31 4.01 3.84 0.86
C THR A 31 2.73 4.67 0.87
N ILE A 32 1.82 4.43 -0.08
CA ILE A 32 0.54 5.12 -0.18
C ILE A 32 -0.60 4.13 0.01
N SER A 33 -1.26 4.20 1.17
CA SER A 33 -2.58 3.61 1.38
C SER A 33 -3.65 4.60 0.96
N ARG A 34 -4.81 4.13 0.48
CA ARG A 34 -5.78 5.04 -0.15
C ARG A 34 -7.19 4.48 -0.11
N GLU A 35 -8.18 5.33 0.05
CA GLU A 35 -9.57 4.98 -0.20
C GLU A 35 -9.82 4.81 -1.70
N TYR A 36 -10.83 4.01 -2.07
CA TYR A 36 -11.20 3.83 -3.47
C TYR A 36 -11.82 5.11 -4.03
N GLY A 37 -11.32 5.57 -5.17
CA GLY A 37 -11.74 6.84 -5.77
C GLY A 37 -11.05 8.10 -5.20
N SER A 38 -10.14 7.98 -4.23
CA SER A 38 -9.41 9.16 -3.70
C SER A 38 -8.24 9.63 -4.56
N GLY A 39 -7.97 9.02 -5.72
CA GLY A 39 -6.86 9.40 -6.60
C GLY A 39 -5.48 8.89 -6.17
N GLY A 40 -5.37 8.14 -5.09
CA GLY A 40 -4.08 7.75 -4.51
C GLY A 40 -3.15 6.96 -5.44
N HIS A 41 -3.67 6.28 -6.48
CA HIS A 41 -2.84 5.68 -7.54
C HIS A 41 -2.14 6.75 -8.37
N HIS A 42 -2.90 7.68 -8.94
CA HIS A 42 -2.38 8.77 -9.79
C HIS A 42 -1.46 9.72 -9.00
N ILE A 43 -1.83 10.05 -7.75
CA ILE A 43 -0.96 10.81 -6.83
C ILE A 43 0.38 10.11 -6.63
N GLY A 44 0.37 8.80 -6.44
CA GLY A 44 1.59 8.00 -6.29
C GLY A 44 2.45 7.99 -7.54
N GLU A 45 1.85 7.90 -8.71
CA GLU A 45 2.54 7.97 -10.00
C GLU A 45 3.19 9.35 -10.21
N LEU A 46 2.45 10.43 -10.00
CA LEU A 46 2.97 11.81 -10.07
C LEU A 46 4.13 12.03 -9.10
N LEU A 47 3.99 11.53 -7.85
CA LEU A 47 5.05 11.63 -6.85
C LEU A 47 6.30 10.87 -7.28
N ALA A 48 6.16 9.67 -7.81
CA ALA A 48 7.28 8.86 -8.29
C ALA A 48 8.02 9.55 -9.45
N GLN A 49 7.28 10.11 -10.41
CA GLN A 49 7.83 10.92 -11.49
C GLN A 49 8.58 12.13 -10.95
N ARG A 50 8.00 12.86 -9.99
CA ARG A 50 8.60 14.04 -9.39
C ARG A 50 9.89 13.73 -8.63
N LEU A 51 9.96 12.57 -7.97
CA LEU A 51 11.13 12.08 -7.24
C LEU A 51 12.17 11.41 -8.14
N GLY A 52 11.83 11.07 -9.38
CA GLY A 52 12.71 10.31 -10.29
C GLY A 52 12.95 8.87 -9.81
N VAL A 53 11.96 8.24 -9.15
CA VAL A 53 12.04 6.89 -8.59
C VAL A 53 11.00 5.97 -9.23
N LYS A 54 11.15 4.66 -9.02
CA LYS A 54 10.18 3.70 -9.53
C LYS A 54 8.85 3.76 -8.78
N PHE A 55 7.79 3.47 -9.52
CA PHE A 55 6.43 3.34 -9.03
C PHE A 55 6.00 1.88 -9.05
N TYR A 56 5.43 1.40 -7.96
CA TYR A 56 4.96 0.03 -7.80
C TYR A 56 3.50 0.00 -7.34
N ASP A 57 2.63 -0.59 -8.13
CA ASP A 57 1.24 -0.94 -7.82
C ASP A 57 0.93 -2.33 -8.40
N ARG A 58 0.47 -2.41 -9.64
CA ARG A 58 0.11 -3.68 -10.30
C ARG A 58 1.30 -4.55 -10.64
N GLU A 59 2.46 -3.98 -10.88
CA GLU A 59 3.72 -4.70 -11.12
C GLU A 59 4.08 -5.65 -9.98
N LEU A 60 3.63 -5.36 -8.76
CA LEU A 60 3.82 -6.27 -7.62
C LEU A 60 3.15 -7.63 -7.82
N ILE A 61 2.05 -7.71 -8.60
CA ILE A 61 1.39 -8.97 -8.93
C ILE A 61 2.34 -9.86 -9.71
N THR A 62 2.86 -9.33 -10.82
CA THR A 62 3.79 -10.05 -11.70
C THR A 62 5.07 -10.46 -10.95
N LEU A 63 5.65 -9.54 -10.17
CA LEU A 63 6.85 -9.83 -9.38
C LEU A 63 6.58 -10.90 -8.30
N THR A 64 5.41 -10.85 -7.66
CA THR A 64 5.00 -11.84 -6.67
C THR A 64 4.82 -13.21 -7.31
N ALA A 65 4.16 -13.27 -8.47
CA ALA A 65 3.98 -14.50 -9.23
C ALA A 65 5.31 -15.13 -9.64
N GLN A 66 6.23 -14.32 -10.17
CA GLN A 66 7.56 -14.77 -10.59
C GLN A 66 8.40 -15.33 -9.43
N GLN A 67 8.37 -14.66 -8.27
CA GLN A 67 9.16 -15.10 -7.11
C GLN A 67 8.54 -16.27 -6.36
N SER A 68 7.23 -16.43 -6.39
CA SER A 68 6.53 -17.49 -5.65
C SER A 68 6.32 -18.77 -6.46
N GLY A 69 6.42 -18.69 -7.78
CA GLY A 69 6.00 -19.77 -8.68
C GLY A 69 4.47 -19.93 -8.79
N LEU A 70 3.70 -19.02 -8.19
CA LEU A 70 2.25 -18.97 -8.33
C LEU A 70 1.88 -18.30 -9.66
N GLY A 71 0.78 -18.72 -10.29
CA GLY A 71 0.27 -18.04 -11.48
C GLY A 71 -0.19 -16.62 -11.17
N GLU A 72 -0.03 -15.69 -12.12
CA GLU A 72 -0.47 -14.28 -11.95
C GLU A 72 -1.97 -14.19 -11.62
N CYS A 73 -2.82 -15.00 -12.25
CA CYS A 73 -4.25 -15.06 -11.93
C CYS A 73 -4.50 -15.41 -10.46
N THR A 74 -3.77 -16.41 -9.93
CA THR A 74 -3.87 -16.81 -8.52
C THR A 74 -3.44 -15.68 -7.60
N VAL A 75 -2.36 -14.96 -7.93
CA VAL A 75 -1.91 -13.80 -7.15
C VAL A 75 -2.98 -12.70 -7.21
N GLN A 76 -3.45 -12.36 -8.40
CA GLN A 76 -4.44 -11.31 -8.61
C GLN A 76 -5.76 -11.57 -7.90
N GLU A 77 -6.28 -12.80 -7.95
CA GLU A 77 -7.52 -13.19 -7.29
C GLU A 77 -7.42 -13.16 -5.76
N ASN A 78 -6.25 -13.41 -5.21
CA ASN A 78 -6.02 -13.48 -3.76
C ASN A 78 -5.39 -12.21 -3.16
N GLU A 79 -5.18 -11.17 -3.94
CA GLU A 79 -4.41 -10.00 -3.57
C GLU A 79 -5.16 -8.99 -2.71
N GLN A 80 -6.45 -8.85 -2.93
CA GLN A 80 -7.32 -7.89 -2.24
C GLN A 80 -8.74 -8.42 -2.00
N THR A 81 -9.07 -9.57 -2.54
CA THR A 81 -10.38 -10.16 -2.39
C THR A 81 -10.40 -11.09 -1.21
N VAL A 82 -10.95 -10.61 -0.13
CA VAL A 82 -11.59 -11.48 0.84
C VAL A 82 -12.95 -11.83 0.21
N ASN A 83 -12.97 -12.87 -0.63
CA ASN A 83 -14.22 -13.37 -1.21
C ASN A 83 -15.19 -13.72 -0.07
N GLY A 84 -16.06 -12.79 0.32
CA GLY A 84 -17.32 -12.92 1.07
C GLY A 84 -17.44 -13.93 2.23
N ARG A 85 -16.44 -14.74 2.43
CA ARG A 85 -16.21 -15.64 3.57
C ARG A 85 -14.74 -15.51 3.93
N LEU A 86 -14.46 -14.76 4.98
CA LEU A 86 -13.22 -14.86 5.75
C LEU A 86 -13.04 -16.31 6.20
N LEU A 87 -12.54 -17.15 5.31
CA LEU A 87 -11.90 -18.38 5.70
C LEU A 87 -10.55 -17.92 6.28
N TYR A 88 -10.54 -17.71 7.59
CA TYR A 88 -9.42 -17.19 8.38
C TYR A 88 -8.09 -17.97 8.19
N ASP A 89 -8.10 -19.04 7.41
CA ASP A 89 -6.98 -19.94 7.15
C ASP A 89 -6.91 -20.44 5.70
N ASP A 90 -7.13 -19.57 4.70
CA ASP A 90 -6.86 -20.00 3.31
C ASP A 90 -5.33 -20.06 3.10
N PRO A 91 -4.76 -21.27 2.91
CA PRO A 91 -3.32 -21.44 2.71
C PRO A 91 -2.80 -20.69 1.50
N VAL A 92 -3.62 -20.54 0.44
CA VAL A 92 -3.23 -19.85 -0.81
C VAL A 92 -3.13 -18.35 -0.55
N GLN A 93 -4.13 -17.75 0.08
CA GLN A 93 -4.09 -16.31 0.43
C GLN A 93 -2.90 -15.99 1.34
N THR A 94 -2.64 -16.82 2.34
CA THR A 94 -1.48 -16.68 3.21
C THR A 94 -0.17 -16.80 2.45
N ALA A 95 -0.06 -17.73 1.51
CA ALA A 95 1.13 -17.91 0.67
C ALA A 95 1.37 -16.69 -0.25
N VAL A 96 0.30 -16.17 -0.86
CA VAL A 96 0.35 -14.95 -1.69
C VAL A 96 0.81 -13.76 -0.86
N PHE A 97 0.21 -13.52 0.31
CA PHE A 97 0.60 -12.41 1.20
C PHE A 97 2.06 -12.50 1.64
N ARG A 98 2.55 -13.70 1.99
CA ARG A 98 3.97 -13.93 2.35
C ARG A 98 4.91 -13.66 1.19
N ALA A 99 4.56 -14.13 -0.01
CA ALA A 99 5.35 -13.90 -1.22
C ALA A 99 5.42 -12.40 -1.54
N GLN A 100 4.29 -11.72 -1.51
CA GLN A 100 4.19 -10.27 -1.74
C GLN A 100 4.98 -9.47 -0.70
N SER A 101 4.92 -9.88 0.57
CA SER A 101 5.71 -9.24 1.63
C SER A 101 7.22 -9.35 1.37
N ARG A 102 7.70 -10.50 0.89
CA ARG A 102 9.11 -10.67 0.52
C ARG A 102 9.52 -9.78 -0.66
N VAL A 103 8.67 -9.69 -1.69
CA VAL A 103 8.89 -8.79 -2.85
C VAL A 103 9.02 -7.35 -2.39
N ILE A 104 8.10 -6.88 -1.53
CA ILE A 104 8.11 -5.50 -1.01
C ILE A 104 9.38 -5.23 -0.18
N LEU A 105 9.76 -6.14 0.71
CA LEU A 105 10.99 -6.01 1.51
C LEU A 105 12.25 -5.97 0.63
N ASP A 106 12.31 -6.82 -0.40
CA ASP A 106 13.44 -6.89 -1.33
C ASP A 106 13.55 -5.60 -2.16
N ILE A 107 12.46 -5.11 -2.75
CA ILE A 107 12.43 -3.83 -3.48
C ILE A 107 12.88 -2.69 -2.57
N ALA A 108 12.30 -2.58 -1.38
CA ALA A 108 12.62 -1.55 -0.43
C ALA A 108 14.10 -1.60 0.00
N GLY A 109 14.73 -2.78 0.02
CA GLY A 109 16.16 -2.95 0.32
C GLY A 109 17.10 -2.48 -0.79
N ARG A 110 16.64 -2.50 -2.03
CA ARG A 110 17.49 -2.27 -3.21
C ARG A 110 17.40 -0.87 -3.78
N GLU A 111 16.23 -0.25 -3.75
CA GLU A 111 16.00 1.00 -4.48
C GLU A 111 14.97 1.91 -3.81
N SER A 112 15.11 3.22 -4.03
CA SER A 112 14.10 4.20 -3.65
C SER A 112 12.89 4.06 -4.56
N CYS A 113 11.68 4.07 -3.99
CA CYS A 113 10.46 3.85 -4.75
C CYS A 113 9.21 4.38 -4.04
N VAL A 114 8.12 4.48 -4.81
CA VAL A 114 6.77 4.68 -4.31
C VAL A 114 5.98 3.39 -4.49
N ILE A 115 5.36 2.89 -3.41
CA ILE A 115 4.57 1.66 -3.39
C ILE A 115 3.13 2.00 -3.01
N VAL A 116 2.15 1.56 -3.81
CA VAL A 116 0.73 1.83 -3.56
C VAL A 116 0.01 0.59 -3.05
N GLY A 117 -0.56 0.67 -1.86
CA GLY A 117 -1.37 -0.39 -1.25
C GLY A 117 -0.57 -1.57 -0.69
N ARG A 118 -1.18 -2.78 -0.77
CA ARG A 118 -0.56 -4.09 -0.42
C ARG A 118 -0.09 -4.19 1.02
N LEU A 119 -0.66 -3.41 1.93
CA LEU A 119 -0.19 -3.29 3.31
C LEU A 119 1.32 -2.94 3.41
N ALA A 120 1.88 -2.27 2.39
CA ALA A 120 3.29 -1.91 2.37
C ALA A 120 3.70 -1.05 3.57
N ASN A 121 2.81 -0.18 4.08
CA ASN A 121 3.01 0.58 5.31
C ASN A 121 3.20 -0.32 6.54
N PHE A 122 2.56 -1.48 6.55
CA PHE A 122 2.67 -2.48 7.61
C PHE A 122 3.93 -3.34 7.47
N ILE A 123 4.15 -3.84 6.25
CA ILE A 123 5.32 -4.67 5.92
C ILE A 123 6.63 -3.92 6.18
N LEU A 124 6.63 -2.60 5.91
CA LEU A 124 7.79 -1.72 6.11
C LEU A 124 7.75 -0.93 7.42
N LYS A 125 6.87 -1.31 8.37
CA LYS A 125 6.76 -0.63 9.66
C LYS A 125 8.08 -0.66 10.41
N GLY A 126 8.50 0.51 10.90
CA GLY A 126 9.76 0.66 11.64
C GLY A 126 11.02 0.70 10.77
N ARG A 127 10.87 0.57 9.44
CA ARG A 127 11.99 0.75 8.53
C ARG A 127 12.43 2.22 8.52
N PRO A 128 13.72 2.52 8.73
CA PRO A 128 14.22 3.88 8.58
C PRO A 128 14.07 4.36 7.13
N ARG A 129 13.93 5.68 6.93
CA ARG A 129 13.74 6.31 5.62
C ARG A 129 12.51 5.79 4.86
N CYS A 130 11.40 5.57 5.57
CA CYS A 130 10.13 5.17 5.00
C CYS A 130 9.02 6.14 5.43
N LEU A 131 8.33 6.76 4.46
CA LEU A 131 7.19 7.63 4.69
C LEU A 131 5.89 6.88 4.39
N HIS A 132 5.02 6.73 5.39
CA HIS A 132 3.71 6.09 5.24
C HIS A 132 2.64 7.16 5.09
N VAL A 133 1.96 7.17 3.95
CA VAL A 133 0.92 8.14 3.58
C VAL A 133 -0.43 7.43 3.45
N PHE A 134 -1.49 8.09 3.89
CA PHE A 134 -2.88 7.71 3.63
C PHE A 134 -3.60 8.82 2.86
N VAL A 135 -4.19 8.49 1.72
CA VAL A 135 -4.97 9.43 0.89
C VAL A 135 -6.44 9.06 1.01
N TYR A 136 -7.25 10.01 1.45
CA TYR A 136 -8.69 9.87 1.57
C TYR A 136 -9.41 11.03 0.85
N ALA A 137 -10.71 10.93 0.69
CA ALA A 137 -11.54 12.02 0.18
C ALA A 137 -12.98 11.84 0.64
N ASP A 138 -13.78 12.90 0.56
CA ASP A 138 -15.21 12.77 0.81
C ASP A 138 -15.89 11.83 -0.21
N GLU A 139 -17.00 11.22 0.19
CA GLU A 139 -17.69 10.21 -0.62
C GLU A 139 -18.16 10.78 -1.97
N ALA A 140 -18.61 12.05 -1.99
CA ALA A 140 -19.11 12.68 -3.21
C ALA A 140 -17.99 12.90 -4.24
N ALA A 141 -16.80 13.36 -3.80
CA ALA A 141 -15.64 13.52 -4.64
C ALA A 141 -15.17 12.16 -5.21
N ARG A 142 -15.15 11.13 -4.36
CA ARG A 142 -14.77 9.78 -4.76
C ARG A 142 -15.74 9.17 -5.77
N LEU A 143 -17.06 9.31 -5.55
CA LEU A 143 -18.08 8.85 -6.51
C LEU A 143 -17.96 9.58 -7.84
N LYS A 144 -17.78 10.91 -7.82
CA LYS A 144 -17.56 11.69 -9.03
C LYS A 144 -16.37 11.14 -9.83
N ARG A 145 -15.23 10.91 -9.18
CA ARG A 145 -14.03 10.36 -9.83
C ARG A 145 -14.26 8.96 -10.42
N ILE A 146 -14.90 8.08 -9.66
CA ILE A 146 -15.21 6.70 -10.09
C ILE A 146 -16.06 6.71 -11.35
N ILE A 147 -17.05 7.63 -11.44
CA ILE A 147 -17.92 7.73 -12.59
C ILE A 147 -17.20 8.38 -13.78
N SER A 148 -16.56 9.55 -13.57
CA SER A 148 -16.02 10.37 -14.65
C SER A 148 -14.67 9.88 -15.18
N GLU A 149 -13.80 9.36 -14.29
CA GLU A 149 -12.42 8.99 -14.67
C GLU A 149 -12.26 7.48 -14.83
N TYR A 150 -12.93 6.66 -13.98
CA TYR A 150 -12.82 5.21 -14.09
C TYR A 150 -13.89 4.60 -15.02
N GLY A 151 -14.85 5.41 -15.50
CA GLY A 151 -15.87 4.97 -16.44
C GLY A 151 -16.90 3.99 -15.87
N ILE A 152 -17.06 3.98 -14.56
CA ILE A 152 -18.01 3.08 -13.87
C ILE A 152 -19.42 3.69 -13.94
N GLU A 153 -20.40 2.87 -14.33
CA GLU A 153 -21.79 3.30 -14.36
C GLU A 153 -22.28 3.79 -12.99
N ASN A 154 -23.04 4.89 -12.99
CA ASN A 154 -23.52 5.56 -11.77
C ASN A 154 -24.25 4.60 -10.81
N ASN A 155 -25.09 3.69 -11.34
CA ASN A 155 -25.84 2.71 -10.55
C ASN A 155 -24.95 1.65 -9.85
N ARG A 156 -23.67 1.52 -10.24
CA ARG A 156 -22.70 0.57 -9.68
C ARG A 156 -21.61 1.24 -8.84
N ALA A 157 -21.42 2.55 -9.02
CA ALA A 157 -20.29 3.26 -8.43
C ALA A 157 -20.29 3.20 -6.89
N GLU A 158 -21.44 3.46 -6.25
CA GLU A 158 -21.56 3.45 -4.80
C GLU A 158 -21.34 2.05 -4.21
N ALA A 159 -21.95 1.02 -4.81
CA ALA A 159 -21.76 -0.35 -4.36
C ALA A 159 -20.30 -0.81 -4.50
N LEU A 160 -19.65 -0.43 -5.61
CA LEU A 160 -18.25 -0.74 -5.85
C LEU A 160 -17.33 -0.03 -4.87
N LEU A 161 -17.60 1.28 -4.59
CA LEU A 161 -16.86 2.05 -3.61
C LEU A 161 -16.90 1.38 -2.22
N LYS A 162 -18.09 1.12 -1.72
CA LYS A 162 -18.29 0.51 -0.40
C LYS A 162 -17.65 -0.87 -0.30
N ARG A 163 -17.83 -1.70 -1.32
CA ARG A 163 -17.24 -3.04 -1.38
C ARG A 163 -15.72 -3.00 -1.36
N THR A 164 -15.12 -2.17 -2.22
CA THR A 164 -13.65 -2.11 -2.32
C THR A 164 -13.00 -1.60 -1.05
N ASP A 165 -13.58 -0.60 -0.39
CA ASP A 165 -13.07 -0.11 0.88
C ASP A 165 -13.27 -1.12 2.01
N GLN A 166 -14.39 -1.88 2.00
CA GLN A 166 -14.61 -2.95 2.95
C GLN A 166 -13.59 -4.08 2.79
N GLU A 167 -13.32 -4.53 1.56
CA GLU A 167 -12.29 -5.52 1.25
C GLU A 167 -10.92 -5.09 1.78
N ARG A 168 -10.55 -3.82 1.62
CA ARG A 168 -9.28 -3.27 2.14
C ARG A 168 -9.23 -3.24 3.67
N ARG A 169 -10.35 -2.88 4.33
CA ARG A 169 -10.44 -2.92 5.80
C ARG A 169 -10.27 -4.33 6.33
N GLU A 170 -10.98 -5.29 5.75
CA GLU A 170 -10.92 -6.69 6.14
C GLU A 170 -9.53 -7.27 5.94
N HIS A 171 -8.89 -6.98 4.82
CA HIS A 171 -7.52 -7.37 4.54
C HIS A 171 -6.53 -6.76 5.54
N CYS A 172 -6.69 -5.48 5.89
CA CYS A 172 -5.87 -4.82 6.90
C CYS A 172 -6.08 -5.45 8.28
N LEU A 173 -7.32 -5.65 8.69
CA LEU A 173 -7.64 -6.26 9.97
C LEU A 173 -7.08 -7.69 10.08
N HIS A 174 -7.20 -8.47 8.99
CA HIS A 174 -6.76 -9.86 8.97
C HIS A 174 -5.24 -9.99 9.09
N TYR A 175 -4.47 -9.27 8.27
CA TYR A 175 -3.01 -9.42 8.23
C TYR A 175 -2.27 -8.50 9.19
N ALA A 176 -2.77 -7.30 9.43
CA ALA A 176 -2.11 -6.29 10.24
C ALA A 176 -2.68 -6.18 11.66
N GLY A 177 -3.89 -6.69 11.89
CA GLY A 177 -4.55 -6.65 13.20
C GLY A 177 -4.93 -5.25 13.66
N CYS A 178 -5.11 -4.31 12.74
CA CYS A 178 -5.49 -2.92 13.02
C CYS A 178 -6.55 -2.40 12.06
N ASP A 179 -7.15 -1.29 12.44
CA ASP A 179 -8.10 -0.60 11.58
C ASP A 179 -7.41 0.08 10.41
N TRP A 180 -7.96 -0.10 9.21
CA TRP A 180 -7.49 0.56 8.02
C TRP A 180 -7.83 2.06 8.06
N GLY A 181 -6.82 2.92 7.83
CA GLY A 181 -6.96 4.37 7.99
C GLY A 181 -6.77 4.87 9.42
N ASP A 182 -6.39 4.02 10.37
CA ASP A 182 -6.03 4.47 11.71
C ASP A 182 -4.74 5.32 11.65
N ARG A 183 -4.87 6.59 12.06
CA ARG A 183 -3.82 7.61 12.01
C ARG A 183 -2.49 7.20 12.63
N TYR A 184 -2.48 6.29 13.59
CA TYR A 184 -1.26 5.84 14.28
C TYR A 184 -0.35 4.97 13.40
N TYR A 185 -0.81 4.58 12.22
CA TYR A 185 -0.04 3.77 11.27
C TYR A 185 0.43 4.56 10.04
N TYR A 186 0.20 5.88 10.03
CA TYR A 186 0.61 6.76 8.94
C TYR A 186 1.34 7.99 9.47
N HIS A 187 2.33 8.45 8.73
CA HIS A 187 3.07 9.68 9.04
C HIS A 187 2.35 10.91 8.47
N LEU A 188 1.56 10.71 7.41
CA LEU A 188 0.84 11.79 6.73
C LEU A 188 -0.52 11.26 6.26
N MET A 189 -1.58 12.02 6.49
CA MET A 189 -2.93 11.75 5.99
C MET A 189 -3.42 12.97 5.23
N LEU A 190 -3.85 12.80 3.97
CA LEU A 190 -4.22 13.89 3.08
C LEU A 190 -5.61 13.68 2.51
N ASP A 191 -6.42 14.74 2.59
CA ASP A 191 -7.71 14.85 1.95
C ASP A 191 -7.53 15.35 0.51
N SER A 192 -7.78 14.49 -0.48
CA SER A 192 -7.68 14.82 -1.89
C SER A 192 -8.94 15.46 -2.46
N SER A 193 -10.02 15.63 -1.69
CA SER A 193 -11.18 16.40 -2.12
C SER A 193 -10.92 17.91 -2.16
N MET A 194 -9.92 18.37 -1.42
CA MET A 194 -9.59 19.79 -1.27
C MET A 194 -8.54 20.32 -2.27
N ALA A 195 -7.91 19.44 -3.05
CA ALA A 195 -6.78 19.80 -3.92
C ALA A 195 -6.73 18.89 -5.15
N THR A 196 -5.97 19.31 -6.18
CA THR A 196 -5.69 18.43 -7.33
C THR A 196 -4.68 17.35 -6.95
N ASP A 197 -4.62 16.27 -7.74
CA ASP A 197 -3.68 15.18 -7.51
C ASP A 197 -2.23 15.65 -7.54
N GLU A 198 -1.90 16.63 -8.41
CA GLU A 198 -0.58 17.25 -8.50
C GLU A 198 -0.25 18.04 -7.24
N GLN A 199 -1.22 18.77 -6.67
CA GLN A 199 -1.03 19.52 -5.44
C GLN A 199 -0.81 18.59 -4.25
N VAL A 200 -1.56 17.48 -4.18
CA VAL A 200 -1.37 16.46 -3.14
C VAL A 200 0.01 15.80 -3.28
N ALA A 201 0.42 15.44 -4.50
CA ALA A 201 1.74 14.89 -4.75
C ALA A 201 2.87 15.87 -4.36
N GLU A 202 2.71 17.17 -4.66
CA GLU A 202 3.68 18.20 -4.28
C GLU A 202 3.76 18.42 -2.77
N ALA A 203 2.63 18.31 -2.05
CA ALA A 203 2.62 18.35 -0.59
C ALA A 203 3.43 17.20 0.03
N ILE A 204 3.25 15.98 -0.49
CA ILE A 204 4.03 14.81 -0.04
C ILE A 204 5.52 15.01 -0.37
N TYR A 205 5.83 15.49 -1.58
CA TYR A 205 7.20 15.79 -2.01
C TYR A 205 7.88 16.79 -1.09
N SER A 206 7.18 17.85 -0.70
CA SER A 206 7.69 18.88 0.22
C SER A 206 8.04 18.29 1.60
N VAL A 207 7.18 17.42 2.15
CA VAL A 207 7.47 16.73 3.42
C VAL A 207 8.73 15.86 3.30
N ILE A 208 8.91 15.14 2.19
CA ILE A 208 10.10 14.31 1.96
C ILE A 208 11.36 15.17 1.97
N HIS A 209 11.32 16.33 1.33
CA HIS A 209 12.48 17.27 1.29
C HIS A 209 12.81 17.83 2.67
N CYS A 210 11.81 18.15 3.48
CA CYS A 210 12.04 18.59 4.86
C CYS A 210 12.73 17.50 5.70
N LEU A 211 12.29 16.23 5.53
CA LEU A 211 12.89 15.10 6.26
C LEU A 211 14.29 14.71 5.76
N ALA A 212 14.64 15.05 4.53
CA ALA A 212 15.95 14.76 3.96
C ALA A 212 17.00 15.82 4.28
N ALA A 213 16.59 16.99 4.80
CA ALA A 213 17.47 18.11 5.15
C ALA A 213 18.05 18.00 6.59
N GLU A 214 17.58 17.01 7.36
CA GLU A 214 18.12 16.66 8.69
C GLU A 214 19.13 15.49 8.58
#